data_09cab81a55f3531085d829ab677d0d2a
#
_entry.id   09cab81a55f3531085d829ab677d0d2a
#
_cell.length_a   1.000
_cell.length_b   1.000
_cell.length_c   1.000
_cell.angle_alpha   90.00
_cell.angle_beta   90.00
_cell.angle_gamma   90.00
#
_symmetry.space_group_name_H-M   'P 1'
#
loop_
_entity.id
_entity.type
_entity.pdbx_description
1 polymer ?
#
loop_
_entity_poly.entity_id
_entity_poly.type
_entity_poly.pdbx_seq_one_letter_code
_entity_poly.pdbx_strand_id
1 'polypeptide(L)'
;MISRKPKIQEGDFYKVINQAIAEERHVDYLQEVLKKYEEYKRVFDENFTDKNPREAVYKFHAVYLLKKPVWRDIEILGKQTFCHLAEEIIYSMNWDNDHMHGFEFPKVRKKPAPFFIGSAISFFAPGWEDDPYPTYKSDEIRICDMDYTKQPKLNFMFDFGDGHEFDIAFGGTRSINKKEKERDFPRMVDQRGVAPEQYPAYE
;
A
#
# COMPACT_ATOMS: atom_id res chain seq x y z
N MET A 1 11.80 23.44 -10.26
CA MET A 1 10.77 22.44 -10.59
C MET A 1 10.26 21.90 -9.26
N ILE A 2 8.97 22.05 -8.96
CA ILE A 2 8.41 21.55 -7.67
C ILE A 2 8.36 20.02 -7.75
N SER A 3 8.95 19.33 -6.79
CA SER A 3 8.88 17.87 -6.70
C SER A 3 7.42 17.42 -6.69
N ARG A 4 7.08 16.42 -7.54
CA ARG A 4 5.75 15.81 -7.60
C ARG A 4 5.63 14.55 -6.73
N LYS A 5 6.67 14.26 -5.94
CA LYS A 5 6.64 13.13 -5.00
C LYS A 5 5.54 13.32 -3.96
N PRO A 6 4.90 12.25 -3.52
CA PRO A 6 3.93 12.29 -2.42
C PRO A 6 4.51 12.92 -1.16
N LYS A 7 3.65 13.52 -0.36
CA LYS A 7 4.03 14.09 0.94
C LYS A 7 3.02 13.66 1.99
N ILE A 8 3.52 13.33 3.18
CA ILE A 8 2.67 13.02 4.32
C ILE A 8 2.03 14.30 4.86
N GLN A 9 0.78 14.21 5.25
CA GLN A 9 0.07 15.26 5.97
C GLN A 9 0.40 15.15 7.46
N GLU A 10 1.43 15.88 7.90
CA GLU A 10 1.96 15.78 9.27
C GLU A 10 1.11 16.54 10.31
N GLY A 11 0.31 17.52 9.88
CA GLY A 11 -0.50 18.32 10.79
C GLY A 11 0.30 18.89 11.97
N ASP A 12 -0.21 18.69 13.19
CA ASP A 12 0.45 19.10 14.43
C ASP A 12 1.37 18.03 15.07
N PHE A 13 1.65 16.91 14.36
CA PHE A 13 2.37 15.77 14.90
C PHE A 13 3.66 16.16 15.66
N TYR A 14 4.59 16.86 15.02
CA TYR A 14 5.84 17.27 15.67
C TYR A 14 5.59 18.22 16.84
N LYS A 15 4.63 19.13 16.71
CA LYS A 15 4.33 20.08 17.77
C LYS A 15 3.81 19.38 19.02
N VAL A 16 2.88 18.44 18.87
CA VAL A 16 2.30 17.68 19.99
C VAL A 16 3.38 16.81 20.67
N ILE A 17 4.19 16.09 19.90
CA ILE A 17 5.22 15.23 20.46
C ILE A 17 6.31 16.07 21.18
N ASN A 18 6.82 17.14 20.56
CA ASN A 18 7.85 17.97 21.17
C ASN A 18 7.36 18.67 22.44
N GLN A 19 6.08 19.07 22.48
CA GLN A 19 5.46 19.61 23.69
C GLN A 19 5.42 18.54 24.80
N ALA A 20 4.97 17.31 24.49
CA ALA A 20 4.90 16.24 25.49
C ALA A 20 6.29 15.86 26.03
N ILE A 21 7.33 15.87 25.19
CA ILE A 21 8.71 15.65 25.60
C ILE A 21 9.19 16.79 26.52
N ALA A 22 8.88 18.05 26.19
CA ALA A 22 9.24 19.21 27.01
C ALA A 22 8.54 19.20 28.38
N GLU A 23 7.38 18.58 28.48
CA GLU A 23 6.62 18.35 29.71
C GLU A 23 7.04 17.04 30.44
N GLU A 24 8.13 16.41 30.03
CA GLU A 24 8.67 15.16 30.58
C GLU A 24 7.69 13.96 30.55
N ARG A 25 6.73 13.98 29.60
CA ARG A 25 5.75 12.91 29.44
C ARG A 25 6.26 11.86 28.44
N HIS A 26 6.39 10.60 28.88
CA HIS A 26 6.75 9.45 28.02
C HIS A 26 7.95 9.66 27.09
N VAL A 27 8.99 10.36 27.58
CA VAL A 27 10.11 10.89 26.77
C VAL A 27 10.78 9.81 25.91
N ASP A 28 11.17 8.68 26.50
CA ASP A 28 11.88 7.61 25.78
C ASP A 28 11.00 7.01 24.66
N TYR A 29 9.71 6.79 24.95
CA TYR A 29 8.76 6.30 23.96
C TYR A 29 8.59 7.28 22.80
N LEU A 30 8.37 8.56 23.09
CA LEU A 30 8.15 9.58 22.07
C LEU A 30 9.41 9.85 21.23
N GLN A 31 10.59 9.72 21.79
CA GLN A 31 11.84 9.78 21.04
C GLN A 31 11.97 8.57 20.08
N GLU A 32 11.59 7.38 20.52
CA GLU A 32 11.58 6.19 19.64
C GLU A 32 10.52 6.33 18.51
N VAL A 33 9.36 6.91 18.80
CA VAL A 33 8.33 7.24 17.79
C VAL A 33 8.89 8.19 16.74
N LEU A 34 9.53 9.30 17.14
CA LEU A 34 10.15 10.24 16.22
C LEU A 34 11.21 9.56 15.34
N LYS A 35 12.08 8.73 15.95
CA LYS A 35 13.11 8.00 15.22
C LYS A 35 12.52 7.05 14.17
N LYS A 36 11.47 6.31 14.52
CA LYS A 36 10.76 5.41 13.58
C LYS A 36 10.10 6.19 12.46
N TYR A 37 9.51 7.33 12.78
CA TYR A 37 8.88 8.19 11.79
C TYR A 37 9.87 8.78 10.79
N GLU A 38 11.02 9.25 11.24
CA GLU A 38 12.09 9.73 10.34
C GLU A 38 12.64 8.61 9.45
N GLU A 39 12.78 7.39 9.99
CA GLU A 39 13.17 6.23 9.19
C GLU A 39 12.09 5.88 8.14
N TYR A 40 10.83 5.90 8.53
CA TYR A 40 9.69 5.71 7.64
C TYR A 40 9.72 6.71 6.46
N LYS A 41 9.82 8.00 6.76
CA LYS A 41 9.91 9.05 5.73
C LYS A 41 11.11 8.84 4.80
N ARG A 42 12.28 8.58 5.36
CA ARG A 42 13.50 8.36 4.59
C ARG A 42 13.38 7.22 3.59
N VAL A 43 12.82 6.09 4.02
CA VAL A 43 12.66 4.93 3.13
C VAL A 43 11.67 5.20 2.01
N PHE A 44 10.55 5.87 2.29
CA PHE A 44 9.64 6.25 1.23
C PHE A 44 10.25 7.29 0.27
N ASP A 45 10.95 8.30 0.78
CA ASP A 45 11.65 9.28 -0.06
C ASP A 45 12.68 8.63 -1.00
N GLU A 46 13.37 7.58 -0.54
CA GLU A 46 14.32 6.81 -1.34
C GLU A 46 13.64 5.95 -2.43
N ASN A 47 12.40 5.50 -2.18
CA ASN A 47 11.64 4.62 -3.08
C ASN A 47 10.57 5.35 -3.92
N PHE A 48 10.30 6.62 -3.67
CA PHE A 48 9.45 7.43 -4.52
C PHE A 48 10.22 8.09 -5.66
N THR A 49 9.53 8.25 -6.79
CA THR A 49 10.05 8.92 -7.98
C THR A 49 8.99 9.81 -8.63
N ASP A 50 9.40 10.84 -9.33
CA ASP A 50 8.55 11.67 -10.20
C ASP A 50 8.82 11.44 -11.70
N LYS A 51 9.60 10.40 -12.02
CA LYS A 51 10.08 10.09 -13.38
C LYS A 51 9.20 9.13 -14.16
N ASN A 52 8.36 8.37 -13.46
CA ASN A 52 7.54 7.35 -14.08
C ASN A 52 6.36 7.95 -14.88
N PRO A 53 5.97 7.32 -16.01
CA PRO A 53 4.89 7.84 -16.86
C PRO A 53 3.51 7.63 -16.22
N ARG A 54 2.78 8.72 -16.03
CA ARG A 54 1.43 8.71 -15.40
C ARG A 54 0.36 8.07 -16.27
N GLU A 55 0.50 8.20 -17.58
CA GLU A 55 -0.49 7.71 -18.56
C GLU A 55 -0.16 6.29 -19.07
N ALA A 56 0.91 5.67 -18.58
CA ALA A 56 1.22 4.30 -18.91
C ALA A 56 0.37 3.30 -18.11
N VAL A 57 0.20 2.13 -18.68
CA VAL A 57 -0.38 0.95 -18.01
C VAL A 57 0.73 0.22 -17.30
N TYR A 58 0.53 -0.06 -16.03
CA TYR A 58 1.41 -0.86 -15.17
C TYR A 58 0.79 -2.23 -14.98
N LYS A 59 1.59 -3.28 -15.07
CA LYS A 59 1.16 -4.65 -14.83
C LYS A 59 1.68 -5.14 -13.49
N PHE A 60 0.79 -5.75 -12.71
CA PHE A 60 1.11 -6.42 -11.44
C PHE A 60 0.65 -7.87 -11.47
N HIS A 61 1.47 -8.74 -10.90
CA HIS A 61 1.17 -10.14 -10.65
C HIS A 61 0.95 -10.32 -9.15
N ALA A 62 -0.30 -10.52 -8.73
CA ALA A 62 -0.68 -10.71 -7.34
C ALA A 62 -0.94 -12.20 -7.06
N VAL A 63 -0.18 -12.77 -6.14
CA VAL A 63 -0.25 -14.19 -5.75
C VAL A 63 -0.78 -14.28 -4.33
N TYR A 64 -1.92 -14.92 -4.14
CA TYR A 64 -2.47 -15.19 -2.82
C TYR A 64 -1.72 -16.35 -2.14
N LEU A 65 -1.31 -16.16 -0.89
CA LEU A 65 -0.43 -17.07 -0.17
C LEU A 65 -1.19 -18.28 0.39
N LEU A 66 -1.51 -19.23 -0.48
CA LEU A 66 -2.14 -20.51 -0.13
C LEU A 66 -1.28 -21.70 -0.55
N LYS A 67 -1.64 -22.91 -0.07
CA LYS A 67 -1.01 -24.17 -0.52
C LYS A 67 -1.14 -24.44 -2.02
N LYS A 68 -2.22 -23.97 -2.65
CA LYS A 68 -2.42 -24.02 -4.11
C LYS A 68 -2.30 -22.61 -4.66
N PRO A 69 -1.60 -22.41 -5.78
CA PRO A 69 -1.39 -21.07 -6.31
C PRO A 69 -2.71 -20.49 -6.83
N VAL A 70 -3.12 -19.38 -6.25
CA VAL A 70 -4.18 -18.51 -6.74
C VAL A 70 -3.54 -17.19 -7.06
N TRP A 71 -3.62 -16.74 -8.32
CA TRP A 71 -3.04 -15.47 -8.71
C TRP A 71 -3.91 -14.69 -9.70
N ARG A 72 -3.65 -13.39 -9.77
CA ARG A 72 -4.30 -12.42 -10.64
C ARG A 72 -3.26 -11.52 -11.28
N ASP A 73 -3.35 -11.35 -12.60
CA ASP A 73 -2.61 -10.34 -13.33
C ASP A 73 -3.51 -9.12 -13.51
N ILE A 74 -3.04 -7.97 -13.02
CA ILE A 74 -3.80 -6.73 -13.01
C ILE A 74 -3.08 -5.66 -13.82
N GLU A 75 -3.83 -4.96 -14.66
CA GLU A 75 -3.38 -3.75 -15.36
C GLU A 75 -4.06 -2.52 -14.77
N ILE A 76 -3.27 -1.49 -14.49
CA ILE A 76 -3.72 -0.26 -13.86
C ILE A 76 -2.95 0.93 -14.46
N LEU A 77 -3.56 2.12 -14.52
CA LEU A 77 -2.88 3.32 -14.99
C LEU A 77 -1.95 3.90 -13.93
N GLY A 78 -0.83 4.46 -14.35
CA GLY A 78 0.13 5.09 -13.45
C GLY A 78 -0.46 6.23 -12.61
N LYS A 79 -1.48 6.92 -13.10
CA LYS A 79 -2.19 7.99 -12.39
C LYS A 79 -3.21 7.50 -11.36
N GLN A 80 -3.64 6.24 -11.44
CA GLN A 80 -4.49 5.62 -10.44
C GLN A 80 -3.69 5.33 -9.17
N THR A 81 -4.37 5.13 -8.05
CA THR A 81 -3.75 5.02 -6.73
C THR A 81 -3.60 3.57 -6.27
N PHE A 82 -2.86 3.36 -5.20
CA PHE A 82 -2.77 2.04 -4.56
C PHE A 82 -4.12 1.56 -4.01
N CYS A 83 -5.03 2.49 -3.66
CA CYS A 83 -6.40 2.13 -3.31
C CYS A 83 -7.13 1.42 -4.47
N HIS A 84 -7.02 1.95 -5.69
CA HIS A 84 -7.60 1.30 -6.88
C HIS A 84 -6.98 -0.08 -7.15
N LEU A 85 -5.66 -0.24 -6.90
CA LEU A 85 -5.01 -1.54 -7.03
C LEU A 85 -5.54 -2.54 -5.98
N ALA A 86 -5.71 -2.10 -4.73
CA ALA A 86 -6.29 -2.90 -3.66
C ALA A 86 -7.70 -3.36 -4.01
N GLU A 87 -8.56 -2.43 -4.43
CA GLU A 87 -9.94 -2.72 -4.86
C GLU A 87 -9.98 -3.77 -5.96
N GLU A 88 -9.15 -3.63 -7.00
CA GLU A 88 -9.10 -4.59 -8.11
C GLU A 88 -8.63 -5.97 -7.65
N ILE A 89 -7.63 -6.05 -6.75
CA ILE A 89 -7.19 -7.33 -6.17
C ILE A 89 -8.36 -8.00 -5.44
N ILE A 90 -9.02 -7.28 -4.54
CA ILE A 90 -10.13 -7.78 -3.71
C ILE A 90 -11.29 -8.24 -4.59
N TYR A 91 -11.75 -7.40 -5.52
CA TYR A 91 -12.86 -7.75 -6.42
C TYR A 91 -12.52 -8.90 -7.38
N SER A 92 -11.26 -9.03 -7.82
CA SER A 92 -10.81 -10.15 -8.64
C SER A 92 -10.85 -11.51 -7.91
N MET A 93 -10.90 -11.48 -6.56
CA MET A 93 -11.11 -12.63 -5.71
C MET A 93 -12.60 -12.90 -5.43
N ASN A 94 -13.50 -12.04 -5.95
CA ASN A 94 -14.94 -12.06 -5.65
C ASN A 94 -15.23 -11.87 -4.16
N TRP A 95 -14.43 -11.01 -3.51
CA TRP A 95 -14.56 -10.63 -2.11
C TRP A 95 -15.19 -9.23 -1.98
N ASP A 96 -15.83 -8.99 -0.85
CA ASP A 96 -16.33 -7.67 -0.48
C ASP A 96 -15.18 -6.82 0.09
N ASN A 97 -15.11 -5.54 -0.29
CA ASN A 97 -14.12 -4.59 0.23
C ASN A 97 -14.65 -3.91 1.50
N ASP A 98 -14.83 -4.70 2.55
CA ASP A 98 -15.48 -4.32 3.81
C ASP A 98 -14.49 -4.14 4.98
N HIS A 99 -13.19 -4.35 4.75
CA HIS A 99 -12.11 -4.21 5.73
C HIS A 99 -10.96 -3.35 5.23
N MET A 100 -10.05 -3.02 6.14
CA MET A 100 -8.83 -2.27 5.83
C MET A 100 -7.84 -3.10 5.03
N HIS A 101 -7.02 -2.39 4.26
CA HIS A 101 -5.92 -2.99 3.52
C HIS A 101 -4.62 -2.22 3.70
N GLY A 102 -3.51 -2.84 3.31
CA GLY A 102 -2.22 -2.20 3.30
C GLY A 102 -1.21 -2.86 2.37
N PHE A 103 -0.25 -2.05 1.92
CA PHE A 103 0.90 -2.50 1.14
C PHE A 103 2.15 -2.30 1.95
N GLU A 104 2.99 -3.32 2.01
CA GLU A 104 4.26 -3.31 2.71
C GLU A 104 5.41 -3.63 1.74
N PHE A 105 6.61 -3.14 2.06
CA PHE A 105 7.81 -3.64 1.41
C PHE A 105 8.14 -5.04 1.93
N PRO A 106 8.59 -5.98 1.08
CA PRO A 106 8.93 -7.32 1.51
C PRO A 106 9.98 -7.31 2.62
N LYS A 107 9.78 -8.16 3.61
CA LYS A 107 10.68 -8.30 4.76
C LYS A 107 12.08 -8.73 4.30
N VAL A 108 13.07 -7.86 4.54
CA VAL A 108 14.47 -8.20 4.33
C VAL A 108 15.04 -8.76 5.63
N ARG A 109 15.41 -10.05 5.65
CA ARG A 109 16.11 -10.72 6.76
C ARG A 109 15.41 -10.65 8.13
N LYS A 110 14.18 -11.15 8.26
CA LYS A 110 13.45 -11.33 9.53
C LYS A 110 13.14 -10.06 10.34
N LYS A 111 13.40 -8.87 9.82
CA LYS A 111 12.90 -7.63 10.42
C LYS A 111 11.56 -7.29 9.78
N PRO A 112 10.50 -6.96 10.55
CA PRO A 112 9.29 -6.42 9.96
C PRO A 112 9.71 -5.19 9.15
N ALA A 113 9.23 -5.09 7.92
CA ALA A 113 9.41 -3.86 7.16
C ALA A 113 8.49 -2.82 7.83
N PRO A 114 9.01 -1.71 8.36
CA PRO A 114 8.19 -0.71 9.02
C PRO A 114 7.39 0.16 8.03
N PHE A 115 7.24 -0.28 6.77
CA PHE A 115 6.87 0.58 5.66
C PHE A 115 5.57 0.14 5.04
N PHE A 116 4.53 0.86 5.40
CA PHE A 116 3.16 0.56 5.16
C PHE A 116 2.47 1.73 4.44
N ILE A 117 1.79 1.43 3.34
CA ILE A 117 0.84 2.33 2.69
C ILE A 117 -0.55 1.81 3.05
N GLY A 118 -1.20 2.45 4.01
CA GLY A 118 -2.48 1.99 4.54
C GLY A 118 -3.69 2.50 3.81
N SER A 119 -4.85 1.89 4.07
CA SER A 119 -6.14 2.39 3.59
C SER A 119 -6.45 3.76 4.17
N ALA A 120 -7.07 4.62 3.36
CA ALA A 120 -7.54 5.93 3.78
C ALA A 120 -8.74 5.83 4.75
N ILE A 121 -9.45 4.72 4.68
CA ILE A 121 -10.68 4.50 5.44
C ILE A 121 -10.31 3.74 6.71
N SER A 122 -10.20 4.49 7.79
CA SER A 122 -10.30 3.91 9.12
C SER A 122 -11.78 3.72 9.43
N PHE A 123 -12.30 2.51 9.25
CA PHE A 123 -13.64 2.15 9.72
C PHE A 123 -13.70 2.01 11.25
N PHE A 124 -12.59 2.15 11.92
CA PHE A 124 -12.54 2.07 13.37
C PHE A 124 -12.69 3.44 14.00
N ALA A 125 -13.54 3.45 15.02
CA ALA A 125 -13.75 4.59 15.89
C ALA A 125 -12.41 5.17 16.39
N PRO A 126 -12.38 6.45 16.77
CA PRO A 126 -11.22 7.06 17.41
C PRO A 126 -10.77 6.18 18.58
N GLY A 127 -9.60 5.57 18.48
CA GLY A 127 -9.08 4.63 19.48
C GLY A 127 -8.22 3.50 18.91
N TRP A 128 -8.20 3.28 17.61
CA TRP A 128 -7.17 2.49 16.90
C TRP A 128 -6.05 3.42 16.46
N GLU A 129 -5.57 4.18 17.41
CA GLU A 129 -4.45 5.10 17.26
C GLU A 129 -3.12 4.36 17.48
N ASP A 130 -3.01 3.12 16.96
CA ASP A 130 -1.78 2.33 17.11
C ASP A 130 -0.72 2.71 16.08
N ASP A 131 -1.03 3.57 15.12
CA ASP A 131 -0.02 4.24 14.33
C ASP A 131 0.47 5.50 15.08
N PRO A 132 1.60 5.42 15.78
CA PRO A 132 2.08 6.53 16.62
C PRO A 132 2.52 7.74 15.79
N TYR A 133 2.48 7.66 14.45
CA TYR A 133 2.86 8.74 13.53
C TYR A 133 2.03 8.70 12.24
N PRO A 134 1.97 9.84 11.50
CA PRO A 134 1.29 9.91 10.22
C PRO A 134 1.90 8.96 9.18
N THR A 135 1.05 8.30 8.39
CA THR A 135 1.47 7.37 7.33
C THR A 135 0.97 7.82 5.97
N TYR A 136 1.59 7.29 4.89
CA TYR A 136 1.08 7.47 3.54
C TYR A 136 -0.23 6.70 3.36
N LYS A 137 -1.21 7.31 2.69
CA LYS A 137 -2.52 6.72 2.44
C LYS A 137 -2.60 6.15 1.02
N SER A 138 -3.22 4.99 0.87
CA SER A 138 -3.31 4.28 -0.41
C SER A 138 -4.09 5.05 -1.49
N ASP A 139 -5.01 5.92 -1.11
CA ASP A 139 -5.77 6.80 -2.02
C ASP A 139 -5.01 8.06 -2.44
N GLU A 140 -3.93 8.43 -1.74
CA GLU A 140 -3.08 9.58 -2.05
C GLU A 140 -1.86 9.20 -2.90
N ILE A 141 -1.36 7.97 -2.78
CA ILE A 141 -0.17 7.49 -3.49
C ILE A 141 -0.58 6.86 -4.81
N ARG A 142 -0.05 7.41 -5.91
CA ARG A 142 -0.30 6.87 -7.25
C ARG A 142 0.66 5.74 -7.57
N ILE A 143 0.24 4.86 -8.45
CA ILE A 143 1.06 3.77 -8.95
C ILE A 143 2.39 4.27 -9.53
N CYS A 144 2.39 5.37 -10.29
CA CYS A 144 3.60 5.94 -10.87
C CYS A 144 4.53 6.65 -9.87
N ASP A 145 4.10 6.85 -8.63
CA ASP A 145 4.94 7.52 -7.63
C ASP A 145 6.01 6.58 -7.04
N MET A 146 5.88 5.25 -7.21
CA MET A 146 6.83 4.26 -6.72
C MET A 146 7.95 3.95 -7.72
N ASP A 147 9.18 3.86 -7.25
CA ASP A 147 10.34 3.44 -8.06
C ASP A 147 10.46 1.91 -8.09
N TYR A 148 9.80 1.28 -9.05
CA TYR A 148 9.80 -0.18 -9.20
C TYR A 148 11.16 -0.76 -9.63
N THR A 149 12.14 0.06 -10.01
CA THR A 149 13.50 -0.42 -10.25
C THR A 149 14.22 -0.75 -8.95
N LYS A 150 13.86 -0.06 -7.86
CA LYS A 150 14.35 -0.31 -6.51
C LYS A 150 13.45 -1.26 -5.74
N GLN A 151 12.13 -1.11 -5.91
CA GLN A 151 11.12 -1.85 -5.17
C GLN A 151 10.15 -2.57 -6.13
N PRO A 152 10.59 -3.69 -6.78
CA PRO A 152 9.77 -4.41 -7.74
C PRO A 152 8.73 -5.34 -7.10
N LYS A 153 8.77 -5.52 -5.78
CA LYS A 153 7.86 -6.40 -5.04
C LYS A 153 7.26 -5.68 -3.87
N LEU A 154 6.00 -5.99 -3.58
CA LEU A 154 5.24 -5.53 -2.42
C LEU A 154 4.49 -6.72 -1.82
N ASN A 155 4.23 -6.67 -0.52
CA ASN A 155 3.22 -7.51 0.10
C ASN A 155 1.93 -6.68 0.21
N PHE A 156 0.79 -7.31 -0.02
CA PHE A 156 -0.51 -6.72 0.19
C PHE A 156 -1.26 -7.55 1.23
N MET A 157 -1.84 -6.88 2.19
CA MET A 157 -2.68 -7.47 3.22
C MET A 157 -4.05 -6.82 3.16
N PHE A 158 -5.07 -7.66 3.16
CA PHE A 158 -6.46 -7.26 3.30
C PHE A 158 -7.06 -7.97 4.50
N ASP A 159 -7.88 -7.25 5.27
CA ASP A 159 -8.44 -7.70 6.53
C ASP A 159 -7.37 -8.16 7.53
N PHE A 160 -6.93 -7.24 8.40
CA PHE A 160 -5.89 -7.53 9.40
C PHE A 160 -6.32 -8.57 10.46
N GLY A 161 -7.64 -8.82 10.57
CA GLY A 161 -8.19 -9.84 11.47
C GLY A 161 -8.02 -11.24 10.90
N ASP A 162 -8.48 -11.46 9.67
CA ASP A 162 -8.39 -12.75 8.98
C ASP A 162 -7.07 -12.94 8.21
N GLY A 163 -6.36 -11.85 7.90
CA GLY A 163 -5.00 -11.88 7.40
C GLY A 163 -4.87 -12.40 5.96
N HIS A 164 -5.64 -11.86 5.02
CA HIS A 164 -5.50 -12.22 3.60
C HIS A 164 -4.24 -11.60 3.00
N GLU A 165 -3.22 -12.42 2.77
CA GLU A 165 -1.90 -11.98 2.30
C GLU A 165 -1.66 -12.31 0.82
N PHE A 166 -1.06 -11.34 0.11
CA PHE A 166 -0.63 -11.50 -1.29
C PHE A 166 0.80 -11.02 -1.47
N ASP A 167 1.58 -11.80 -2.24
CA ASP A 167 2.82 -11.31 -2.84
C ASP A 167 2.50 -10.62 -4.17
N ILE A 168 2.95 -9.37 -4.32
CA ILE A 168 2.75 -8.59 -5.54
C ILE A 168 4.10 -8.35 -6.22
N ALA A 169 4.19 -8.67 -7.50
CA ALA A 169 5.34 -8.38 -8.32
C ALA A 169 4.98 -7.42 -9.46
N PHE A 170 5.80 -6.39 -9.65
CA PHE A 170 5.69 -5.49 -10.79
C PHE A 170 6.16 -6.18 -12.07
N GLY A 171 5.30 -6.22 -13.08
CA GLY A 171 5.51 -6.89 -14.35
C GLY A 171 5.93 -5.99 -15.52
N GLY A 172 6.14 -4.69 -15.25
CA GLY A 172 6.54 -3.73 -16.29
C GLY A 172 5.44 -2.73 -16.66
N THR A 173 5.76 -1.89 -17.64
CA THR A 173 4.84 -0.86 -18.16
C THR A 173 4.65 -0.99 -19.67
N ARG A 174 3.51 -0.52 -20.15
CA ARG A 174 3.22 -0.37 -21.58
C ARG A 174 2.40 0.89 -21.84
N SER A 175 2.37 1.33 -23.08
CA SER A 175 1.43 2.38 -23.52
C SER A 175 0.00 1.86 -23.60
N ILE A 176 -0.99 2.74 -23.43
CA ILE A 176 -2.39 2.44 -23.73
C ILE A 176 -2.53 2.16 -25.24
N ASN A 177 -3.21 1.09 -25.61
CA ASN A 177 -3.51 0.77 -27.00
C ASN A 177 -4.62 1.70 -27.54
N LYS A 178 -4.64 1.95 -28.86
CA LYS A 178 -5.64 2.82 -29.51
C LYS A 178 -7.10 2.42 -29.25
N LYS A 179 -7.36 1.16 -28.91
CA LYS A 179 -8.72 0.63 -28.66
C LYS A 179 -9.12 0.71 -27.18
N GLU A 180 -8.16 0.94 -26.29
CA GLU A 180 -8.38 1.01 -24.84
C GLU A 180 -8.71 2.44 -24.43
N LYS A 181 -9.52 2.56 -23.40
CA LYS A 181 -9.90 3.84 -22.79
C LYS A 181 -9.46 3.82 -21.33
N GLU A 182 -9.19 4.98 -20.75
CA GLU A 182 -8.81 5.11 -19.34
C GLU A 182 -9.79 4.44 -18.38
N ARG A 183 -11.08 4.49 -18.69
CA ARG A 183 -12.15 3.85 -17.90
C ARG A 183 -12.12 2.31 -17.90
N ASP A 184 -11.30 1.71 -18.75
CA ASP A 184 -11.14 0.26 -18.82
C ASP A 184 -10.13 -0.24 -17.77
N PHE A 185 -9.57 0.66 -16.94
CA PHE A 185 -8.58 0.39 -15.88
C PHE A 185 -9.07 0.90 -14.50
N PRO A 186 -8.72 0.23 -13.39
CA PRO A 186 -7.94 -1.01 -13.35
C PRO A 186 -8.73 -2.18 -13.89
N ARG A 187 -8.03 -3.27 -14.22
CA ARG A 187 -8.69 -4.51 -14.66
C ARG A 187 -7.82 -5.75 -14.42
N MET A 188 -8.43 -6.85 -14.09
CA MET A 188 -7.81 -8.18 -14.18
C MET A 188 -7.72 -8.60 -15.65
N VAL A 189 -6.54 -9.05 -16.08
CA VAL A 189 -6.28 -9.47 -17.47
C VAL A 189 -5.97 -10.94 -17.62
N ASP A 190 -5.54 -11.61 -16.54
CA ASP A 190 -5.31 -13.05 -16.49
C ASP A 190 -5.43 -13.56 -15.06
N GLN A 191 -5.75 -14.85 -14.90
CA GLN A 191 -5.94 -15.44 -13.58
C GLN A 191 -5.68 -16.93 -13.56
N ARG A 192 -5.36 -17.45 -12.38
CA ARG A 192 -5.29 -18.88 -12.11
C ARG A 192 -5.81 -19.20 -10.72
N GLY A 193 -6.49 -20.33 -10.61
CA GLY A 193 -7.01 -20.85 -9.38
C GLY A 193 -8.35 -20.19 -8.98
N VAL A 194 -9.13 -20.95 -8.22
CA VAL A 194 -10.40 -20.46 -7.65
C VAL A 194 -10.06 -19.74 -6.35
N ALA A 195 -10.58 -18.52 -6.20
CA ALA A 195 -10.47 -17.78 -4.96
C ALA A 195 -11.14 -18.57 -3.82
N PRO A 196 -10.56 -18.60 -2.61
CA PRO A 196 -11.23 -19.15 -1.45
C PRO A 196 -12.42 -18.27 -1.04
N GLU A 197 -13.28 -18.79 -0.20
CA GLU A 197 -14.27 -17.97 0.50
C GLU A 197 -13.54 -16.91 1.35
N GLN A 198 -14.07 -15.69 1.38
CA GLN A 198 -13.51 -14.59 2.15
C GLN A 198 -13.55 -14.91 3.65
N TYR A 199 -14.67 -15.43 4.12
CA TYR A 199 -14.92 -15.80 5.52
C TYR A 199 -15.34 -17.27 5.58
N PRO A 200 -14.38 -18.22 5.56
CA PRO A 200 -14.72 -19.63 5.69
C PRO A 200 -15.31 -19.89 7.08
N ALA A 201 -16.39 -20.69 7.13
CA ALA A 201 -16.91 -21.15 8.41
C ALA A 201 -15.82 -21.94 9.14
N TYR A 202 -15.52 -21.57 10.37
CA TYR A 202 -14.62 -22.36 11.23
C TYR A 202 -15.32 -23.69 11.55
N GLU A 203 -14.73 -24.82 11.13
CA GLU A 203 -15.11 -26.16 11.55
C GLU A 203 -14.61 -26.49 12.97
#